data_38761eeaae17fa8c6e08628c86e5cb49
#
_entry.id   38761eeaae17fa8c6e08628c86e5cb49
#
_cell.length_a   1.000
_cell.length_b   1.000
_cell.length_c   1.000
_cell.angle_alpha   90.00
_cell.angle_beta   90.00
_cell.angle_gamma   90.00
#
_symmetry.space_group_name_H-M   'P 1'
#
loop_
_entity.id
_entity.type
_entity.pdbx_description
1 polymer ?
#
loop_
_entity_poly.entity_id
_entity_poly.type
_entity_poly.pdbx_seq_one_letter_code
_entity_poly.pdbx_strand_id
1 'polypeptide(L)'
;MIRHIVAFRLRPEVTAEQAAALLAELDDFPRRFPAMRRFTSGRNTSTRDDRFTHAFSVEFETEQELADYLAGEQHETFVAEVFRPLVEERAIVSYEYSPSEGDIMTAPARQHAPYGMEYARIEVPDIQATIDFLVYHVGLQLEQHTEERAYLRADIEHHSIELISAPQREVGHTVAVGFSVESIEVLSTLQKRVADAGFEILDLEERQQALCGEGFATVDPNGLVVELFTDFQEYAEAPHVEIRPLDLVHPFLVTDNFDATVAFYQDVLGFLPSDHVVGSTTFFRSEDRYHHSLAISRNRDEGTFVAHLCFAMKSFDHVMRMRARALYKGSPIASDLVNHSASTSIAFYLHDPQHGPRFELCDRHRVFTPEEQETHRPRRMPADPRNIDVWRPAADDWGRF
;
A
#
# COMPACT_ATOMS: atom_id res chain seq x y z
N MET A 1 -29.98 -5.00 2.30
CA MET A 1 -29.11 -6.00 1.63
C MET A 1 -29.66 -7.39 1.82
N ILE A 2 -29.65 -8.21 0.78
CA ILE A 2 -30.04 -9.62 0.87
C ILE A 2 -28.77 -10.47 0.69
N ARG A 3 -28.53 -11.39 1.61
CA ARG A 3 -27.48 -12.39 1.46
C ARG A 3 -28.08 -13.72 1.04
N HIS A 4 -27.59 -14.28 -0.06
CA HIS A 4 -28.01 -15.57 -0.60
C HIS A 4 -26.85 -16.56 -0.50
N ILE A 5 -27.06 -17.66 0.22
CA ILE A 5 -26.08 -18.69 0.50
C ILE A 5 -26.57 -20.01 -0.06
N VAL A 6 -25.74 -20.72 -0.79
CA VAL A 6 -26.00 -22.06 -1.29
C VAL A 6 -24.89 -22.99 -0.82
N ALA A 7 -25.21 -23.91 0.08
CA ALA A 7 -24.33 -25.02 0.44
C ALA A 7 -24.73 -26.26 -0.34
N PHE A 8 -23.78 -27.02 -0.88
CA PHE A 8 -24.10 -28.18 -1.71
C PHE A 8 -23.09 -29.32 -1.56
N ARG A 9 -23.54 -30.53 -1.87
CA ARG A 9 -22.76 -31.75 -1.95
C ARG A 9 -22.74 -32.22 -3.40
N LEU A 10 -21.55 -32.50 -3.92
CA LEU A 10 -21.40 -33.14 -5.23
C LEU A 10 -21.74 -34.64 -5.14
N ARG A 11 -22.26 -35.18 -6.24
CA ARG A 11 -22.52 -36.62 -6.35
C ARG A 11 -21.21 -37.41 -6.26
N PRO A 12 -21.25 -38.65 -5.70
CA PRO A 12 -20.04 -39.47 -5.54
C PRO A 12 -19.30 -39.78 -6.85
N GLU A 13 -20.00 -39.80 -7.97
CA GLU A 13 -19.48 -40.08 -9.31
C GLU A 13 -18.82 -38.87 -9.99
N VAL A 14 -18.92 -37.68 -9.41
CA VAL A 14 -18.34 -36.44 -9.97
C VAL A 14 -16.81 -36.49 -9.84
N THR A 15 -16.14 -36.40 -10.96
CA THR A 15 -14.67 -36.35 -10.99
C THR A 15 -14.12 -35.04 -10.48
N ALA A 16 -12.84 -35.01 -10.08
CA ALA A 16 -12.18 -33.79 -9.64
C ALA A 16 -12.15 -32.71 -10.75
N GLU A 17 -12.06 -33.12 -12.01
CA GLU A 17 -12.08 -32.23 -13.17
C GLU A 17 -13.48 -31.60 -13.34
N GLN A 18 -14.54 -32.36 -13.21
CA GLN A 18 -15.92 -31.86 -13.27
C GLN A 18 -16.23 -30.91 -12.09
N ALA A 19 -15.73 -31.23 -10.90
CA ALA A 19 -15.86 -30.35 -9.74
C ALA A 19 -15.15 -29.03 -9.96
N ALA A 20 -13.92 -29.05 -10.48
CA ALA A 20 -13.15 -27.85 -10.79
C ALA A 20 -13.82 -27.00 -11.87
N ALA A 21 -14.38 -27.63 -12.93
CA ALA A 21 -15.11 -26.93 -13.98
C ALA A 21 -16.37 -26.22 -13.43
N LEU A 22 -17.13 -26.89 -12.56
CA LEU A 22 -18.30 -26.29 -11.90
C LEU A 22 -17.92 -25.07 -11.05
N LEU A 23 -16.86 -25.19 -10.25
CA LEU A 23 -16.41 -24.07 -9.41
C LEU A 23 -15.91 -22.88 -10.24
N ALA A 24 -15.16 -23.14 -11.31
CA ALA A 24 -14.70 -22.10 -12.23
C ALA A 24 -15.89 -21.38 -12.92
N GLU A 25 -16.95 -22.12 -13.24
CA GLU A 25 -18.13 -21.52 -13.84
C GLU A 25 -18.95 -20.67 -12.83
N LEU A 26 -18.99 -21.11 -11.56
CA LEU A 26 -19.57 -20.31 -10.47
C LEU A 26 -18.76 -19.03 -10.21
N ASP A 27 -17.44 -19.10 -10.23
CA ASP A 27 -16.56 -17.95 -10.01
C ASP A 27 -16.65 -16.90 -11.14
N ASP A 28 -17.13 -17.29 -12.33
CA ASP A 28 -17.41 -16.36 -13.45
C ASP A 28 -18.79 -15.66 -13.34
N PHE A 29 -19.64 -16.06 -12.40
CA PHE A 29 -21.00 -15.49 -12.24
C PHE A 29 -21.01 -13.97 -12.02
N PRO A 30 -20.13 -13.37 -11.18
CA PRO A 30 -20.14 -11.91 -11.01
C PRO A 30 -19.94 -11.12 -12.30
N ARG A 31 -19.26 -11.70 -13.28
CA ARG A 31 -19.08 -11.10 -14.61
C ARG A 31 -20.36 -11.17 -15.46
N ARG A 32 -21.15 -12.23 -15.29
CA ARG A 32 -22.40 -12.47 -16.02
C ARG A 32 -23.59 -11.76 -15.39
N PHE A 33 -23.54 -11.54 -14.09
CA PHE A 33 -24.62 -10.96 -13.28
C PHE A 33 -24.15 -9.73 -12.51
N PRO A 34 -24.20 -8.53 -13.12
CA PRO A 34 -23.68 -7.29 -12.53
C PRO A 34 -24.34 -6.86 -11.20
N ALA A 35 -25.55 -7.40 -10.91
CA ALA A 35 -26.21 -7.16 -9.61
C ALA A 35 -25.57 -7.93 -8.44
N MET A 36 -24.75 -8.94 -8.72
CA MET A 36 -24.07 -9.71 -7.70
C MET A 36 -22.98 -8.88 -7.01
N ARG A 37 -23.00 -8.90 -5.70
CA ARG A 37 -22.00 -8.26 -4.85
C ARG A 37 -21.39 -9.29 -3.91
N ARG A 38 -20.10 -9.13 -3.58
CA ARG A 38 -19.37 -9.95 -2.60
C ARG A 38 -19.57 -11.46 -2.80
N PHE A 39 -19.51 -11.91 -4.05
CA PHE A 39 -19.54 -13.33 -4.35
C PHE A 39 -18.31 -14.02 -3.76
N THR A 40 -18.51 -15.14 -3.10
CA THR A 40 -17.46 -16.02 -2.60
C THR A 40 -17.87 -17.47 -2.77
N SER A 41 -16.95 -18.33 -3.17
CA SER A 41 -17.14 -19.77 -3.27
C SER A 41 -16.01 -20.52 -2.57
N GLY A 42 -16.23 -21.76 -2.16
CA GLY A 42 -15.19 -22.57 -1.56
C GLY A 42 -15.64 -23.93 -1.02
N ARG A 43 -14.64 -24.70 -0.57
CA ARG A 43 -14.86 -25.98 0.09
C ARG A 43 -15.28 -25.78 1.53
N ASN A 44 -16.19 -26.66 2.00
CA ASN A 44 -16.52 -26.72 3.42
C ASN A 44 -15.32 -27.23 4.23
N THR A 45 -14.87 -26.48 5.21
CA THR A 45 -13.79 -26.82 6.14
C THR A 45 -14.31 -27.13 7.55
N SER A 46 -15.64 -27.19 7.74
CA SER A 46 -16.25 -27.50 9.03
C SER A 46 -15.93 -28.93 9.46
N THR A 47 -15.49 -29.10 10.69
CA THR A 47 -15.33 -30.39 11.35
C THR A 47 -16.60 -30.83 12.12
N ARG A 48 -17.64 -29.98 12.15
CA ARG A 48 -18.88 -30.21 12.90
C ARG A 48 -20.05 -30.69 12.03
N ASP A 49 -20.03 -30.31 10.75
CA ASP A 49 -21.04 -30.74 9.77
C ASP A 49 -20.34 -30.90 8.40
N ASP A 50 -20.27 -32.13 7.92
CA ASP A 50 -19.68 -32.54 6.64
C ASP A 50 -20.75 -32.90 5.59
N ARG A 51 -22.03 -32.63 5.88
CA ARG A 51 -23.15 -32.93 4.97
C ARG A 51 -22.97 -32.28 3.61
N PHE A 52 -22.49 -31.01 3.59
CA PHE A 52 -22.16 -30.28 2.36
C PHE A 52 -20.67 -30.19 2.17
N THR A 53 -20.21 -30.35 0.92
CA THR A 53 -18.78 -30.31 0.59
C THR A 53 -18.29 -28.96 0.12
N HIS A 54 -19.19 -28.13 -0.38
CA HIS A 54 -18.93 -26.80 -0.92
C HIS A 54 -20.04 -25.82 -0.57
N ALA A 55 -19.72 -24.52 -0.65
CA ALA A 55 -20.71 -23.47 -0.54
C ALA A 55 -20.29 -22.25 -1.37
N PHE A 56 -21.25 -21.44 -1.77
CA PHE A 56 -21.03 -20.07 -2.20
C PHE A 56 -21.98 -19.11 -1.49
N SER A 57 -21.62 -17.86 -1.43
CA SER A 57 -22.39 -16.76 -0.87
C SER A 57 -22.33 -15.57 -1.82
N VAL A 58 -23.46 -14.89 -1.97
CA VAL A 58 -23.57 -13.67 -2.80
C VAL A 58 -24.53 -12.70 -2.13
N GLU A 59 -24.35 -11.41 -2.40
CA GLU A 59 -25.21 -10.35 -1.88
C GLU A 59 -25.89 -9.59 -3.02
N PHE A 60 -27.13 -9.11 -2.73
CA PHE A 60 -27.92 -8.24 -3.59
C PHE A 60 -28.39 -7.02 -2.79
N GLU A 61 -28.59 -5.89 -3.44
CA GLU A 61 -29.07 -4.69 -2.74
C GLU A 61 -30.53 -4.83 -2.31
N THR A 62 -31.34 -5.50 -3.14
CA THR A 62 -32.78 -5.62 -2.95
C THR A 62 -33.26 -7.05 -3.17
N GLU A 63 -34.44 -7.38 -2.62
CA GLU A 63 -35.13 -8.64 -2.92
C GLU A 63 -35.48 -8.77 -4.41
N GLN A 64 -35.74 -7.65 -5.08
CA GLN A 64 -36.06 -7.66 -6.50
C GLN A 64 -34.83 -8.06 -7.35
N GLU A 65 -33.63 -7.56 -7.04
CA GLU A 65 -32.40 -7.98 -7.73
C GLU A 65 -32.15 -9.50 -7.55
N LEU A 66 -32.36 -10.04 -6.37
CA LEU A 66 -32.28 -11.49 -6.13
C LEU A 66 -33.35 -12.25 -6.95
N ALA A 67 -34.57 -11.75 -6.98
CA ALA A 67 -35.66 -12.38 -7.73
C ALA A 67 -35.39 -12.38 -9.25
N ASP A 68 -34.90 -11.27 -9.77
CA ASP A 68 -34.53 -11.12 -11.19
C ASP A 68 -33.35 -12.06 -11.55
N TYR A 69 -32.36 -12.18 -10.69
CA TYR A 69 -31.28 -13.14 -10.85
C TYR A 69 -31.77 -14.58 -10.90
N LEU A 70 -32.61 -14.99 -9.93
CA LEU A 70 -33.12 -16.36 -9.84
C LEU A 70 -34.06 -16.71 -11.02
N ALA A 71 -34.81 -15.76 -11.53
CA ALA A 71 -35.70 -15.93 -12.67
C ALA A 71 -35.00 -15.75 -14.03
N GLY A 72 -33.74 -15.32 -14.04
CA GLY A 72 -33.00 -15.05 -15.27
C GLY A 72 -32.70 -16.33 -16.06
N GLU A 73 -32.91 -16.29 -17.40
CA GLU A 73 -32.70 -17.43 -18.32
C GLU A 73 -31.30 -18.05 -18.17
N GLN A 74 -30.26 -17.22 -18.00
CA GLN A 74 -28.88 -17.69 -17.82
C GLN A 74 -28.69 -18.48 -16.52
N HIS A 75 -29.32 -18.02 -15.41
CA HIS A 75 -29.29 -18.73 -14.13
C HIS A 75 -30.04 -20.05 -14.23
N GLU A 76 -31.26 -20.05 -14.79
CA GLU A 76 -32.09 -21.26 -14.91
C GLU A 76 -31.41 -22.31 -15.82
N THR A 77 -30.79 -21.87 -16.92
CA THR A 77 -30.02 -22.76 -17.82
C THR A 77 -28.81 -23.38 -17.08
N PHE A 78 -28.03 -22.59 -16.39
CA PHE A 78 -26.92 -23.10 -15.60
C PHE A 78 -27.38 -24.10 -14.54
N VAL A 79 -28.43 -23.76 -13.81
CA VAL A 79 -28.97 -24.66 -12.76
C VAL A 79 -29.46 -25.97 -13.36
N ALA A 80 -30.14 -25.95 -14.51
CA ALA A 80 -30.69 -27.13 -15.14
C ALA A 80 -29.62 -28.01 -15.81
N GLU A 81 -28.69 -27.42 -16.51
CA GLU A 81 -27.77 -28.14 -17.39
C GLU A 81 -26.42 -28.45 -16.72
N VAL A 82 -25.96 -27.61 -15.76
CA VAL A 82 -24.64 -27.75 -15.14
C VAL A 82 -24.76 -28.14 -13.67
N PHE A 83 -25.50 -27.36 -12.86
CA PHE A 83 -25.48 -27.52 -11.41
C PHE A 83 -26.24 -28.79 -10.95
N ARG A 84 -27.51 -28.98 -11.35
CA ARG A 84 -28.33 -30.11 -10.92
C ARG A 84 -27.76 -31.48 -11.30
N PRO A 85 -27.16 -31.68 -12.45
CA PRO A 85 -26.55 -32.97 -12.82
C PRO A 85 -25.41 -33.39 -11.87
N LEU A 86 -24.68 -32.43 -11.34
CA LEU A 86 -23.47 -32.67 -10.52
C LEU A 86 -23.75 -32.64 -9.02
N VAL A 87 -24.86 -32.03 -8.59
CA VAL A 87 -25.20 -31.83 -7.16
C VAL A 87 -26.19 -32.87 -6.66
N GLU A 88 -25.83 -33.54 -5.58
CA GLU A 88 -26.67 -34.55 -4.91
C GLU A 88 -27.68 -33.88 -3.97
N GLU A 89 -27.18 -32.98 -3.12
CA GLU A 89 -27.96 -32.30 -2.09
C GLU A 89 -27.55 -30.84 -2.01
N ARG A 90 -28.49 -29.94 -1.70
CA ARG A 90 -28.25 -28.52 -1.47
C ARG A 90 -29.13 -27.96 -0.36
N ALA A 91 -28.61 -26.95 0.32
CA ALA A 91 -29.36 -26.06 1.20
C ALA A 91 -29.21 -24.62 0.70
N ILE A 92 -30.31 -23.89 0.64
CA ILE A 92 -30.36 -22.50 0.18
C ILE A 92 -30.96 -21.68 1.32
N VAL A 93 -30.25 -20.62 1.68
CA VAL A 93 -30.69 -19.63 2.66
C VAL A 93 -30.56 -18.26 2.08
N SER A 94 -31.64 -17.50 2.05
CA SER A 94 -31.63 -16.07 1.71
C SER A 94 -32.21 -15.32 2.90
N TYR A 95 -31.54 -14.29 3.36
CA TYR A 95 -32.02 -13.48 4.47
C TYR A 95 -31.67 -12.00 4.26
N GLU A 96 -32.60 -11.18 4.73
CA GLU A 96 -32.34 -9.75 4.82
C GLU A 96 -31.44 -9.47 6.03
N TYR A 97 -30.46 -8.61 5.83
CA TYR A 97 -29.62 -8.11 6.92
C TYR A 97 -29.34 -6.63 6.73
N SER A 98 -29.26 -5.92 7.82
CA SER A 98 -28.68 -4.57 7.84
C SER A 98 -27.20 -4.75 8.09
N PRO A 99 -26.33 -4.27 7.17
CA PRO A 99 -24.89 -4.28 7.45
C PRO A 99 -24.66 -3.59 8.79
N SER A 100 -23.96 -4.24 9.71
CA SER A 100 -23.53 -3.59 10.95
C SER A 100 -22.54 -2.47 10.59
N GLU A 101 -22.43 -1.43 11.43
CA GLU A 101 -21.44 -0.36 11.21
C GLU A 101 -20.00 -0.90 11.00
N GLY A 102 -19.71 -2.12 11.47
CA GLY A 102 -18.48 -2.86 11.20
C GLY A 102 -18.44 -3.55 9.83
N ASP A 103 -19.61 -3.82 9.19
CA ASP A 103 -19.70 -4.43 7.86
C ASP A 103 -19.80 -3.37 6.74
N ILE A 104 -20.07 -2.11 7.08
CA ILE A 104 -20.11 -0.96 6.15
C ILE A 104 -18.69 -0.46 5.80
N MET A 105 -17.65 -1.13 6.24
CA MET A 105 -16.41 -1.06 5.49
C MET A 105 -16.58 -1.90 4.21
N THR A 106 -17.42 -1.43 3.29
CA THR A 106 -17.16 -1.62 1.87
C THR A 106 -15.70 -1.26 1.71
N ALA A 107 -14.89 -2.16 1.17
CA ALA A 107 -13.69 -1.68 0.49
C ALA A 107 -14.19 -0.49 -0.35
N PRO A 108 -13.74 0.74 -0.10
CA PRO A 108 -14.24 1.89 -0.86
C PRO A 108 -14.16 1.48 -2.32
N ALA A 109 -15.21 1.76 -3.09
CA ALA A 109 -15.18 1.51 -4.53
C ALA A 109 -13.82 2.02 -4.98
N ARG A 110 -13.00 1.13 -5.59
CA ARG A 110 -11.58 1.41 -5.89
C ARG A 110 -11.48 2.81 -6.47
N GLN A 111 -11.05 3.73 -5.63
CA GLN A 111 -10.85 5.10 -6.06
C GLN A 111 -9.49 5.11 -6.73
N HIS A 112 -9.37 5.78 -7.84
CA HIS A 112 -8.07 6.04 -8.43
C HIS A 112 -7.17 6.64 -7.36
N ALA A 113 -5.99 6.07 -7.19
CA ALA A 113 -4.95 6.49 -6.25
C ALA A 113 -3.66 6.75 -7.04
N PRO A 114 -2.65 7.40 -6.44
CA PRO A 114 -1.30 7.40 -6.99
C PRO A 114 -0.79 5.99 -7.23
N TYR A 115 0.11 5.82 -8.20
CA TYR A 115 0.72 4.52 -8.47
C TYR A 115 1.74 4.17 -7.39
N GLY A 116 2.80 4.96 -7.26
CA GLY A 116 3.87 4.76 -6.29
C GLY A 116 4.65 6.04 -6.02
N MET A 117 5.51 6.01 -5.02
CA MET A 117 6.41 7.12 -4.71
C MET A 117 7.62 7.09 -5.65
N GLU A 118 7.90 8.23 -6.30
CA GLU A 118 9.06 8.37 -7.17
C GLU A 118 10.21 9.05 -6.43
N TYR A 119 9.93 10.14 -5.73
CA TYR A 119 10.98 10.90 -5.05
C TYR A 119 10.55 11.63 -3.79
N ALA A 120 11.54 12.03 -3.00
CA ALA A 120 11.43 13.03 -1.94
C ALA A 120 12.37 14.20 -2.20
N ARG A 121 11.92 15.42 -1.94
CA ARG A 121 12.73 16.65 -1.96
C ARG A 121 13.11 17.03 -0.54
N ILE A 122 14.41 17.19 -0.29
CA ILE A 122 14.96 17.46 1.04
C ILE A 122 15.79 18.73 0.99
N GLU A 123 15.43 19.70 1.81
CA GLU A 123 16.29 20.87 2.10
C GLU A 123 17.32 20.48 3.15
N VAL A 124 18.60 20.75 2.87
CA VAL A 124 19.71 20.35 3.73
C VAL A 124 20.69 21.51 3.99
N PRO A 125 21.27 21.60 5.21
CA PRO A 125 22.22 22.66 5.54
C PRO A 125 23.54 22.56 4.76
N ASP A 126 24.01 21.34 4.48
CA ASP A 126 25.24 21.05 3.71
C ASP A 126 24.94 20.00 2.65
N ILE A 127 24.81 20.47 1.41
CA ILE A 127 24.43 19.61 0.30
C ILE A 127 25.53 18.59 -0.04
N GLN A 128 26.83 18.98 0.06
CA GLN A 128 27.94 18.07 -0.26
C GLN A 128 28.05 16.96 0.79
N ALA A 129 27.97 17.30 2.07
CA ALA A 129 27.98 16.31 3.13
C ALA A 129 26.80 15.32 3.01
N THR A 130 25.63 15.82 2.58
CA THR A 130 24.45 14.97 2.37
C THR A 130 24.61 14.08 1.14
N ILE A 131 25.14 14.58 0.03
CA ILE A 131 25.50 13.75 -1.13
C ILE A 131 26.42 12.60 -0.69
N ASP A 132 27.51 12.93 0.02
CA ASP A 132 28.48 11.94 0.49
C ASP A 132 27.82 10.89 1.41
N PHE A 133 26.91 11.33 2.29
CA PHE A 133 26.13 10.43 3.15
C PHE A 133 25.24 9.49 2.33
N LEU A 134 24.45 10.01 1.40
CA LEU A 134 23.50 9.21 0.62
C LEU A 134 24.21 8.23 -0.33
N VAL A 135 25.26 8.67 -0.99
CA VAL A 135 26.05 7.80 -1.87
C VAL A 135 26.75 6.71 -1.07
N TYR A 136 27.37 7.09 0.04
CA TYR A 136 28.23 6.17 0.77
C TYR A 136 27.48 5.24 1.72
N HIS A 137 26.45 5.75 2.44
CA HIS A 137 25.77 4.99 3.48
C HIS A 137 24.43 4.39 3.01
N VAL A 138 23.68 5.11 2.17
CA VAL A 138 22.42 4.63 1.62
C VAL A 138 22.63 3.84 0.32
N GLY A 139 23.65 4.21 -0.46
CA GLY A 139 24.02 3.50 -1.69
C GLY A 139 23.32 4.06 -2.94
N LEU A 140 22.88 5.32 -2.90
CA LEU A 140 22.30 5.99 -4.06
C LEU A 140 23.39 6.43 -5.03
N GLN A 141 23.04 6.56 -6.30
CA GLN A 141 23.93 7.13 -7.33
C GLN A 141 23.64 8.62 -7.51
N LEU A 142 24.69 9.43 -7.44
CA LEU A 142 24.63 10.84 -7.82
C LEU A 142 24.60 10.96 -9.34
N GLU A 143 23.57 11.64 -9.88
CA GLU A 143 23.43 11.91 -11.32
C GLU A 143 23.79 13.35 -11.69
N GLN A 144 23.29 14.31 -10.92
CA GLN A 144 23.54 15.73 -11.18
C GLN A 144 23.78 16.47 -9.87
N HIS A 145 24.66 17.45 -9.92
CA HIS A 145 24.99 18.29 -8.77
C HIS A 145 25.37 19.71 -9.20
N THR A 146 24.79 20.66 -8.49
CA THR A 146 25.17 22.07 -8.50
C THR A 146 25.37 22.54 -7.05
N GLU A 147 25.78 23.79 -6.83
CA GLU A 147 25.89 24.37 -5.48
C GLU A 147 24.51 24.45 -4.76
N GLU A 148 23.43 24.51 -5.53
CA GLU A 148 22.09 24.69 -5.00
C GLU A 148 21.27 23.40 -4.93
N ARG A 149 21.60 22.40 -5.78
CA ARG A 149 20.73 21.22 -5.99
C ARG A 149 21.50 19.98 -6.40
N ALA A 150 21.02 18.82 -5.98
CA ALA A 150 21.52 17.53 -6.44
C ALA A 150 20.39 16.52 -6.65
N TYR A 151 20.58 15.59 -7.59
CA TYR A 151 19.69 14.49 -7.89
C TYR A 151 20.42 13.16 -7.68
N LEU A 152 19.83 12.30 -6.85
CA LEU A 152 20.36 10.97 -6.56
C LEU A 152 19.26 9.93 -6.82
N ARG A 153 19.62 8.81 -7.43
CA ARG A 153 18.67 7.74 -7.75
C ARG A 153 19.04 6.37 -7.18
N ALA A 154 18.04 5.55 -7.02
CA ALA A 154 18.13 4.16 -6.58
C ALA A 154 18.24 3.20 -7.77
N ASP A 155 17.39 3.33 -8.78
CA ASP A 155 17.32 2.47 -9.95
C ASP A 155 17.27 3.27 -11.26
N ILE A 156 16.30 3.04 -12.12
CA ILE A 156 16.21 3.68 -13.45
C ILE A 156 15.50 5.03 -13.42
N GLU A 157 14.73 5.35 -12.42
CA GLU A 157 14.06 6.64 -12.26
C GLU A 157 15.05 7.81 -12.34
N HIS A 158 14.61 8.98 -12.82
CA HIS A 158 15.48 10.15 -12.92
C HIS A 158 16.15 10.49 -11.58
N HIS A 159 15.39 10.39 -10.48
CA HIS A 159 15.90 10.52 -9.11
C HIS A 159 14.89 10.00 -8.09
N SER A 160 15.39 9.45 -7.01
CA SER A 160 14.61 9.12 -5.80
C SER A 160 14.75 10.20 -4.73
N ILE A 161 15.89 10.92 -4.72
CA ILE A 161 16.12 12.04 -3.80
C ILE A 161 16.56 13.28 -4.59
N GLU A 162 15.86 14.37 -4.36
CA GLU A 162 16.26 15.71 -4.74
C GLU A 162 16.72 16.47 -3.52
N LEU A 163 17.95 16.96 -3.52
CA LEU A 163 18.50 17.81 -2.46
C LEU A 163 18.45 19.27 -2.88
N ILE A 164 18.09 20.12 -1.93
CA ILE A 164 18.14 21.59 -2.05
C ILE A 164 19.05 22.13 -0.97
N SER A 165 20.00 22.99 -1.36
CA SER A 165 20.87 23.70 -0.43
C SER A 165 20.05 24.71 0.39
N ALA A 166 20.06 24.57 1.71
CA ALA A 166 19.37 25.43 2.65
C ALA A 166 20.25 25.69 3.88
N PRO A 167 21.36 26.43 3.73
CA PRO A 167 22.36 26.62 4.78
C PRO A 167 21.84 27.33 6.04
N GLN A 168 20.64 27.92 5.97
CA GLN A 168 19.95 28.52 7.12
C GLN A 168 19.27 27.49 8.04
N ARG A 169 19.12 26.24 7.58
CA ARG A 169 18.57 25.15 8.41
C ARG A 169 19.64 24.55 9.33
N GLU A 170 19.23 24.09 10.48
CA GLU A 170 20.10 23.34 11.39
C GLU A 170 20.11 21.84 11.06
N VAL A 171 18.98 21.34 10.54
CA VAL A 171 18.77 19.94 10.16
C VAL A 171 18.11 19.82 8.80
N GLY A 172 18.30 18.70 8.15
CA GLY A 172 17.62 18.40 6.89
C GLY A 172 16.12 18.23 7.10
N HIS A 173 15.32 18.67 6.11
CA HIS A 173 13.87 18.64 6.19
C HIS A 173 13.24 18.26 4.84
N THR A 174 12.38 17.25 4.82
CA THR A 174 11.62 16.88 3.63
C THR A 174 10.50 17.89 3.39
N VAL A 175 10.52 18.53 2.23
CA VAL A 175 9.58 19.60 1.86
C VAL A 175 8.57 19.19 0.81
N ALA A 176 8.87 18.15 0.02
CA ALA A 176 7.95 17.60 -0.96
C ALA A 176 8.12 16.08 -1.12
N VAL A 177 7.06 15.44 -1.57
CA VAL A 177 7.03 14.04 -2.02
C VAL A 177 6.33 13.97 -3.37
N GLY A 178 6.89 13.21 -4.30
CA GLY A 178 6.38 13.01 -5.65
C GLY A 178 5.83 11.59 -5.83
N PHE A 179 4.63 11.49 -6.37
CA PHE A 179 4.00 10.21 -6.71
C PHE A 179 3.63 10.19 -8.19
N SER A 180 3.96 9.10 -8.87
CA SER A 180 3.45 8.86 -10.22
C SER A 180 1.98 8.44 -10.18
N VAL A 181 1.31 8.64 -11.32
CA VAL A 181 -0.05 8.14 -11.58
C VAL A 181 -0.10 7.43 -12.91
N GLU A 182 -1.01 6.46 -13.03
CA GLU A 182 -1.07 5.54 -14.17
C GLU A 182 -1.42 6.22 -15.51
N SER A 183 -2.24 7.29 -15.47
CA SER A 183 -2.68 7.97 -16.68
C SER A 183 -3.15 9.40 -16.42
N ILE A 184 -3.30 10.17 -17.52
CA ILE A 184 -3.86 11.54 -17.49
C ILE A 184 -5.30 11.55 -16.96
N GLU A 185 -6.09 10.52 -17.22
CA GLU A 185 -7.46 10.39 -16.72
C GLU A 185 -7.47 10.23 -15.20
N VAL A 186 -6.55 9.41 -14.65
CA VAL A 186 -6.37 9.27 -13.20
C VAL A 186 -5.90 10.59 -12.61
N LEU A 187 -4.91 11.25 -13.20
CA LEU A 187 -4.40 12.54 -12.77
C LEU A 187 -5.53 13.59 -12.71
N SER A 188 -6.34 13.71 -13.77
CA SER A 188 -7.47 14.64 -13.84
C SER A 188 -8.51 14.35 -12.75
N THR A 189 -8.76 13.06 -12.46
CA THR A 189 -9.68 12.63 -11.41
C THR A 189 -9.16 13.03 -10.03
N LEU A 190 -7.87 12.83 -9.76
CA LEU A 190 -7.21 13.23 -8.53
C LEU A 190 -7.23 14.75 -8.36
N GLN A 191 -6.87 15.49 -9.40
CA GLN A 191 -6.90 16.97 -9.41
C GLN A 191 -8.30 17.50 -9.09
N LYS A 192 -9.34 16.93 -9.69
CA LYS A 192 -10.71 17.29 -9.39
C LYS A 192 -11.09 17.01 -7.94
N ARG A 193 -10.73 15.84 -7.38
CA ARG A 193 -11.02 15.52 -5.97
C ARG A 193 -10.32 16.46 -4.99
N VAL A 194 -9.05 16.81 -5.28
CA VAL A 194 -8.28 17.77 -4.49
C VAL A 194 -8.99 19.15 -4.47
N ALA A 195 -9.40 19.63 -5.65
CA ALA A 195 -10.13 20.89 -5.78
C ALA A 195 -11.52 20.86 -5.09
N ASP A 196 -12.30 19.79 -5.29
CA ASP A 196 -13.62 19.61 -4.69
C ASP A 196 -13.54 19.54 -3.13
N ALA A 197 -12.43 19.01 -2.61
CA ALA A 197 -12.16 18.97 -1.16
C ALA A 197 -11.63 20.31 -0.60
N GLY A 198 -11.45 21.34 -1.45
CA GLY A 198 -11.03 22.68 -1.07
C GLY A 198 -9.52 22.85 -0.87
N PHE A 199 -8.71 21.92 -1.32
CA PHE A 199 -7.25 22.05 -1.34
C PHE A 199 -6.79 22.81 -2.59
N GLU A 200 -5.69 23.52 -2.46
CA GLU A 200 -5.12 24.31 -3.55
C GLU A 200 -4.49 23.41 -4.61
N ILE A 201 -4.69 23.75 -5.88
CA ILE A 201 -3.99 23.16 -7.02
C ILE A 201 -2.88 24.13 -7.41
N LEU A 202 -1.67 23.63 -7.42
CA LEU A 202 -0.46 24.35 -7.78
C LEU A 202 0.14 23.75 -9.04
N ASP A 203 0.80 24.56 -9.85
CA ASP A 203 1.63 24.07 -10.94
C ASP A 203 2.88 23.43 -10.36
N LEU A 204 3.40 22.40 -11.03
CA LEU A 204 4.73 21.88 -10.73
C LEU A 204 5.79 22.96 -10.99
N GLU A 205 6.89 22.94 -10.27
CA GLU A 205 8.06 23.75 -10.62
C GLU A 205 8.48 23.44 -12.08
N GLU A 206 8.91 24.45 -12.84
CA GLU A 206 9.26 24.32 -14.26
C GLU A 206 10.22 23.14 -14.52
N ARG A 207 11.17 22.92 -13.62
CA ARG A 207 12.14 21.83 -13.73
C ARG A 207 11.50 20.46 -13.47
N GLN A 208 10.53 20.34 -12.56
CA GLN A 208 9.82 19.09 -12.32
C GLN A 208 8.87 18.79 -13.49
N GLN A 209 8.20 19.80 -14.00
CA GLN A 209 7.39 19.66 -15.20
C GLN A 209 8.21 19.21 -16.41
N ALA A 210 9.48 19.60 -16.50
CA ALA A 210 10.39 19.15 -17.56
C ALA A 210 10.79 17.67 -17.44
N LEU A 211 10.61 17.04 -16.28
CA LEU A 211 10.97 15.65 -15.98
C LEU A 211 9.80 14.67 -16.06
N CYS A 212 8.59 15.13 -16.30
CA CYS A 212 7.39 14.29 -16.34
C CYS A 212 6.48 14.70 -17.50
N GLY A 213 5.37 13.97 -17.67
CA GLY A 213 4.28 14.35 -18.54
C GLY A 213 3.43 15.46 -17.91
N GLU A 214 2.13 15.24 -17.83
CA GLU A 214 1.23 16.15 -17.10
C GLU A 214 1.39 15.98 -15.58
N GLY A 215 1.25 17.08 -14.83
CA GLY A 215 1.33 17.02 -13.38
C GLY A 215 0.75 18.25 -12.68
N PHE A 216 0.52 18.13 -11.39
CA PHE A 216 0.17 19.22 -10.50
C PHE A 216 0.71 18.97 -9.10
N ALA A 217 0.78 20.02 -8.29
CA ALA A 217 1.08 19.90 -6.88
C ALA A 217 -0.10 20.36 -6.02
N THR A 218 -0.12 19.90 -4.79
CA THR A 218 -1.02 20.36 -3.74
C THR A 218 -0.28 20.35 -2.42
N VAL A 219 -0.88 20.91 -1.38
CA VAL A 219 -0.28 20.94 -0.04
C VAL A 219 -1.16 20.15 0.91
N ASP A 220 -0.55 19.21 1.62
CA ASP A 220 -1.26 18.43 2.63
C ASP A 220 -1.65 19.29 3.85
N PRO A 221 -2.49 18.80 4.77
CA PRO A 221 -2.90 19.57 5.96
C PRO A 221 -1.78 20.05 6.88
N ASN A 222 -0.53 19.64 6.63
CA ASN A 222 0.63 19.96 7.45
C ASN A 222 1.65 20.87 6.73
N GLY A 223 1.39 21.22 5.48
CA GLY A 223 2.31 22.02 4.68
C GLY A 223 3.32 21.22 3.85
N LEU A 224 3.24 19.89 3.83
CA LEU A 224 4.05 19.06 2.93
C LEU A 224 3.51 19.18 1.49
N VAL A 225 4.37 19.51 0.55
CA VAL A 225 4.00 19.53 -0.87
C VAL A 225 3.88 18.11 -1.38
N VAL A 226 2.76 17.80 -2.04
CA VAL A 226 2.50 16.52 -2.69
C VAL A 226 2.37 16.78 -4.18
N GLU A 227 3.30 16.23 -4.95
CA GLU A 227 3.39 16.37 -6.40
C GLU A 227 2.87 15.08 -7.05
N LEU A 228 1.96 15.20 -8.03
CA LEU A 228 1.30 14.10 -8.72
C LEU A 228 1.51 14.29 -10.23
N PHE A 229 2.01 13.25 -10.92
CA PHE A 229 2.40 13.38 -12.33
C PHE A 229 2.36 12.04 -13.07
N THR A 230 2.31 12.12 -14.41
CA THR A 230 2.50 10.99 -15.32
C THR A 230 3.90 10.97 -15.90
N ASP A 231 4.31 9.83 -16.44
CA ASP A 231 5.47 9.68 -17.33
C ASP A 231 6.77 10.30 -16.77
N PHE A 232 7.13 9.95 -15.53
CA PHE A 232 8.41 10.39 -14.95
C PHE A 232 9.58 9.85 -15.76
N GLN A 233 10.58 10.68 -16.02
CA GLN A 233 11.73 10.30 -16.83
C GLN A 233 12.55 9.19 -16.18
N GLU A 234 13.03 8.28 -17.01
CA GLU A 234 13.85 7.15 -16.61
C GLU A 234 15.15 7.09 -17.41
N TYR A 235 16.22 6.64 -16.77
CA TYR A 235 17.46 6.28 -17.45
C TYR A 235 17.31 4.90 -18.11
N ALA A 236 18.03 4.69 -19.22
CA ALA A 236 18.02 3.41 -19.93
C ALA A 236 18.62 2.25 -19.11
N GLU A 237 19.48 2.56 -18.15
CA GLU A 237 20.20 1.58 -17.34
C GLU A 237 20.21 1.98 -15.86
N ALA A 238 20.08 0.98 -15.02
CA ALA A 238 20.22 1.12 -13.58
C ALA A 238 21.70 1.40 -13.19
N PRO A 239 21.98 1.96 -12.00
CA PRO A 239 23.35 2.13 -11.51
C PRO A 239 24.15 0.82 -11.50
N HIS A 240 25.40 0.88 -11.96
CA HIS A 240 26.30 -0.28 -12.00
C HIS A 240 26.95 -0.59 -10.62
N VAL A 241 26.15 -0.50 -9.56
CA VAL A 241 26.56 -0.81 -8.18
C VAL A 241 25.81 -2.07 -7.73
N GLU A 242 26.56 -3.11 -7.36
CA GLU A 242 26.00 -4.41 -6.99
C GLU A 242 25.04 -4.31 -5.79
N ILE A 243 25.39 -3.51 -4.77
CA ILE A 243 24.61 -3.37 -3.54
C ILE A 243 24.10 -1.95 -3.47
N ARG A 244 22.84 -1.79 -3.86
CA ARG A 244 22.14 -0.51 -3.91
C ARG A 244 20.65 -0.74 -3.59
N PRO A 245 19.92 0.30 -3.22
CA PRO A 245 18.46 0.28 -3.25
C PRO A 245 17.93 0.03 -4.67
N LEU A 246 16.73 -0.50 -4.78
CA LEU A 246 16.03 -0.74 -6.04
C LEU A 246 14.81 0.14 -6.22
N ASP A 247 14.25 0.66 -5.11
CA ASP A 247 13.00 1.39 -5.14
C ASP A 247 12.85 2.26 -3.88
N LEU A 248 12.24 3.43 -4.02
CA LEU A 248 11.81 4.29 -2.94
C LEU A 248 10.33 3.97 -2.63
N VAL A 249 10.12 3.14 -1.63
CA VAL A 249 8.80 2.53 -1.35
C VAL A 249 7.82 3.48 -0.69
N HIS A 250 8.23 4.20 0.36
CA HIS A 250 7.30 5.05 1.10
C HIS A 250 7.97 6.13 1.97
N PRO A 251 7.26 7.23 2.23
CA PRO A 251 7.51 8.14 3.33
C PRO A 251 6.73 7.69 4.56
N PHE A 252 7.29 7.91 5.75
CA PHE A 252 6.59 7.75 7.03
C PHE A 252 6.40 9.12 7.66
N LEU A 253 5.16 9.60 7.69
CA LEU A 253 4.79 10.89 8.28
C LEU A 253 4.50 10.74 9.78
N VAL A 254 5.01 11.68 10.57
CA VAL A 254 4.62 11.83 11.97
C VAL A 254 3.98 13.22 12.11
N THR A 255 2.74 13.28 12.61
CA THR A 255 1.94 14.51 12.62
C THR A 255 1.09 14.64 13.88
N ASP A 256 0.95 15.85 14.40
CA ASP A 256 -0.01 16.23 15.43
C ASP A 256 -1.43 16.45 14.85
N ASN A 257 -1.55 16.64 13.52
CA ASN A 257 -2.81 16.80 12.80
C ASN A 257 -3.27 15.48 12.15
N PHE A 258 -3.19 14.37 12.89
CA PHE A 258 -3.33 13.00 12.39
C PHE A 258 -4.64 12.75 11.63
N ASP A 259 -5.79 13.14 12.20
CA ASP A 259 -7.09 12.77 11.62
C ASP A 259 -7.35 13.49 10.29
N ALA A 260 -6.96 14.77 10.17
CA ALA A 260 -7.05 15.52 8.92
C ALA A 260 -6.06 14.99 7.87
N THR A 261 -4.85 14.61 8.29
CA THR A 261 -3.84 14.04 7.38
C THR A 261 -4.31 12.69 6.85
N VAL A 262 -4.84 11.81 7.71
CA VAL A 262 -5.43 10.52 7.30
C VAL A 262 -6.56 10.74 6.30
N ALA A 263 -7.49 11.67 6.57
CA ALA A 263 -8.59 11.97 5.67
C ALA A 263 -8.10 12.51 4.31
N PHE A 264 -7.08 13.36 4.28
CA PHE A 264 -6.50 13.87 3.02
C PHE A 264 -5.95 12.74 2.15
N TYR A 265 -5.09 11.90 2.69
CA TYR A 265 -4.48 10.83 1.89
C TYR A 265 -5.51 9.74 1.52
N GLN A 266 -6.44 9.40 2.42
CA GLN A 266 -7.46 8.37 2.16
C GLN A 266 -8.58 8.86 1.26
N ASP A 267 -9.25 9.96 1.63
CA ASP A 267 -10.52 10.36 1.02
C ASP A 267 -10.31 11.27 -0.19
N VAL A 268 -9.20 12.04 -0.22
CA VAL A 268 -8.88 12.95 -1.32
C VAL A 268 -7.94 12.28 -2.32
N LEU A 269 -6.81 11.73 -1.88
CA LEU A 269 -5.84 11.10 -2.78
C LEU A 269 -6.14 9.61 -3.07
N GLY A 270 -7.02 8.95 -2.30
CA GLY A 270 -7.49 7.61 -2.60
C GLY A 270 -6.60 6.47 -2.12
N PHE A 271 -5.62 6.74 -1.26
CA PHE A 271 -4.83 5.69 -0.64
C PHE A 271 -5.72 4.76 0.20
N LEU A 272 -5.47 3.46 0.13
CA LEU A 272 -6.27 2.45 0.82
C LEU A 272 -5.59 2.01 2.12
N PRO A 273 -6.28 2.02 3.27
CA PRO A 273 -5.70 1.48 4.50
C PRO A 273 -5.32 0.00 4.34
N SER A 274 -4.13 -0.36 4.79
CA SER A 274 -3.65 -1.75 4.84
C SER A 274 -3.69 -2.31 6.25
N ASP A 275 -3.28 -1.53 7.24
CA ASP A 275 -3.34 -1.89 8.65
C ASP A 275 -3.41 -0.64 9.53
N HIS A 276 -3.83 -0.82 10.77
CA HIS A 276 -3.82 0.21 11.80
C HIS A 276 -3.14 -0.29 13.07
N VAL A 277 -2.26 0.52 13.66
CA VAL A 277 -1.93 0.42 15.08
C VAL A 277 -2.88 1.36 15.82
N VAL A 278 -3.81 0.81 16.59
CA VAL A 278 -4.94 1.53 17.19
C VAL A 278 -4.48 2.76 17.98
N GLY A 279 -5.01 3.92 17.60
CA GLY A 279 -4.68 5.20 18.25
C GLY A 279 -3.29 5.77 17.94
N SER A 280 -2.54 5.16 17.03
CA SER A 280 -1.17 5.57 16.71
C SER A 280 -0.90 5.71 15.22
N THR A 281 -1.03 4.66 14.43
CA THR A 281 -0.51 4.64 13.06
C THR A 281 -1.51 4.03 12.09
N THR A 282 -1.61 4.60 10.88
CA THR A 282 -2.27 4.00 9.74
C THR A 282 -1.26 3.78 8.62
N PHE A 283 -1.25 2.58 8.06
CA PHE A 283 -0.48 2.20 6.90
C PHE A 283 -1.37 2.19 5.68
N PHE A 284 -0.92 2.82 4.59
CA PHE A 284 -1.68 3.00 3.36
C PHE A 284 -0.97 2.40 2.17
N ARG A 285 -1.68 1.61 1.37
CA ARG A 285 -1.22 1.13 0.07
C ARG A 285 -1.73 2.02 -1.06
N SER A 286 -1.04 1.96 -2.17
CA SER A 286 -1.39 2.60 -3.43
C SER A 286 -1.47 1.56 -4.56
N GLU A 287 -1.41 1.98 -5.82
CA GLU A 287 -1.51 1.07 -6.98
C GLU A 287 -0.24 0.24 -7.21
N ASP A 288 0.90 0.59 -6.63
CA ASP A 288 2.13 -0.20 -6.61
C ASP A 288 2.00 -1.52 -5.82
N ARG A 289 0.93 -1.62 -5.03
CA ARG A 289 0.58 -2.80 -4.22
C ARG A 289 1.53 -3.15 -3.10
N TYR A 290 2.47 -2.29 -2.75
CA TYR A 290 3.19 -2.47 -1.49
C TYR A 290 2.21 -2.47 -0.32
N HIS A 291 2.52 -3.22 0.76
CA HIS A 291 1.71 -3.20 1.97
C HIS A 291 1.43 -1.76 2.43
N HIS A 292 2.42 -0.90 2.30
CA HIS A 292 2.21 0.52 2.41
C HIS A 292 3.21 1.29 1.53
N SER A 293 2.66 2.25 0.82
CA SER A 293 3.35 3.25 0.01
C SER A 293 3.32 4.61 0.72
N LEU A 294 2.67 4.64 1.88
CA LEU A 294 2.62 5.76 2.83
C LEU A 294 2.26 5.22 4.21
N ALA A 295 2.88 5.75 5.26
CA ALA A 295 2.43 5.55 6.63
C ALA A 295 2.31 6.88 7.36
N ILE A 296 1.28 7.00 8.20
CA ILE A 296 1.01 8.19 9.00
C ILE A 296 0.90 7.79 10.47
N SER A 297 1.68 8.42 11.32
CA SER A 297 1.66 8.20 12.75
C SER A 297 1.32 9.49 13.51
N ARG A 298 0.57 9.31 14.58
CA ARG A 298 0.21 10.42 15.48
C ARG A 298 1.44 10.89 16.25
N ASN A 299 1.80 12.15 16.12
CA ASN A 299 2.73 12.80 17.03
C ASN A 299 2.00 13.09 18.35
N ARG A 300 2.68 12.86 19.48
CA ARG A 300 2.17 13.22 20.81
C ARG A 300 2.67 14.60 21.25
N ASP A 301 3.72 15.05 20.61
CA ASP A 301 4.29 16.39 20.73
C ASP A 301 3.75 17.26 19.58
N GLU A 302 4.08 18.54 19.55
CA GLU A 302 3.72 19.45 18.47
C GLU A 302 4.64 19.21 17.25
N GLY A 303 4.06 19.42 16.07
CA GLY A 303 4.77 19.46 14.81
C GLY A 303 4.61 18.22 13.94
N THR A 304 4.93 18.40 12.67
CA THR A 304 4.85 17.40 11.62
C THR A 304 6.17 17.29 10.87
N PHE A 305 6.57 16.06 10.55
CA PHE A 305 7.79 15.79 9.80
C PHE A 305 7.73 14.41 9.12
N VAL A 306 8.52 14.22 8.08
CA VAL A 306 8.82 12.90 7.52
C VAL A 306 9.86 12.22 8.41
N ALA A 307 9.45 11.18 9.11
CA ALA A 307 10.32 10.48 10.07
C ALA A 307 11.32 9.57 9.39
N HIS A 308 10.92 8.92 8.28
CA HIS A 308 11.83 8.14 7.44
C HIS A 308 11.35 8.04 5.99
N LEU A 309 12.30 7.72 5.12
CA LEU A 309 12.12 7.27 3.75
C LEU A 309 12.60 5.83 3.66
N CYS A 310 11.77 4.94 3.12
CA CYS A 310 12.05 3.52 3.01
C CYS A 310 12.52 3.16 1.61
N PHE A 311 13.64 2.47 1.53
CA PHE A 311 14.19 1.93 0.29
C PHE A 311 14.17 0.41 0.30
N ALA A 312 13.61 -0.19 -0.75
CA ALA A 312 13.67 -1.63 -0.97
C ALA A 312 15.05 -2.06 -1.49
N MET A 313 15.59 -3.11 -0.89
CA MET A 313 16.82 -3.77 -1.31
C MET A 313 16.50 -5.05 -2.08
N LYS A 314 17.41 -5.51 -2.92
CA LYS A 314 17.23 -6.72 -3.74
C LYS A 314 16.99 -8.00 -2.91
N SER A 315 17.55 -8.07 -1.71
CA SER A 315 17.45 -9.24 -0.85
C SER A 315 17.89 -8.93 0.58
N PHE A 316 17.53 -9.80 1.51
CA PHE A 316 18.02 -9.73 2.88
C PHE A 316 19.57 -9.77 2.98
N ASP A 317 20.24 -10.51 2.10
CA ASP A 317 21.71 -10.48 2.02
C ASP A 317 22.23 -9.07 1.73
N HIS A 318 21.58 -8.32 0.83
CA HIS A 318 21.95 -6.93 0.55
C HIS A 318 21.70 -6.02 1.75
N VAL A 319 20.60 -6.18 2.49
CA VAL A 319 20.36 -5.47 3.76
C VAL A 319 21.48 -5.74 4.75
N MET A 320 21.87 -7.02 4.93
CA MET A 320 22.94 -7.42 5.84
C MET A 320 24.32 -6.88 5.41
N ARG A 321 24.60 -6.85 4.12
CA ARG A 321 25.85 -6.27 3.59
C ARG A 321 25.90 -4.77 3.79
N MET A 322 24.80 -4.04 3.56
CA MET A 322 24.73 -2.62 3.86
C MET A 322 24.87 -2.33 5.35
N ARG A 323 24.21 -3.13 6.21
CA ARG A 323 24.38 -3.05 7.65
C ARG A 323 25.83 -3.30 8.09
N ALA A 324 26.48 -4.32 7.54
CA ALA A 324 27.89 -4.61 7.84
C ALA A 324 28.80 -3.44 7.40
N ARG A 325 28.55 -2.85 6.23
CA ARG A 325 29.23 -1.64 5.74
C ARG A 325 29.02 -0.47 6.72
N ALA A 326 27.77 -0.24 7.17
CA ALA A 326 27.45 0.79 8.13
C ALA A 326 28.22 0.61 9.44
N LEU A 327 28.23 -0.57 10.02
CA LEU A 327 28.96 -0.90 11.24
C LEU A 327 30.47 -0.71 11.07
N TYR A 328 31.03 -1.22 9.95
CA TYR A 328 32.47 -1.11 9.68
C TYR A 328 32.93 0.34 9.55
N LYS A 329 32.09 1.21 9.02
CA LYS A 329 32.38 2.60 8.76
C LYS A 329 31.96 3.55 9.89
N GLY A 330 31.32 3.03 10.91
CA GLY A 330 30.80 3.85 12.02
C GLY A 330 29.66 4.76 11.59
N SER A 331 28.85 4.33 10.60
CA SER A 331 27.64 5.06 10.17
C SER A 331 26.64 5.15 11.32
N PRO A 332 25.87 6.23 11.43
CA PRO A 332 24.90 6.41 12.48
C PRO A 332 23.67 5.50 12.28
N ILE A 333 23.69 4.32 12.91
CA ILE A 333 22.53 3.40 12.91
C ILE A 333 21.57 3.87 14.02
N ALA A 334 20.41 4.38 13.61
CA ALA A 334 19.37 4.85 14.52
C ALA A 334 18.54 3.70 15.09
N SER A 335 18.30 2.66 14.31
CA SER A 335 17.67 1.41 14.74
C SER A 335 18.35 0.27 14.01
N ASP A 336 18.80 -0.73 14.77
CA ASP A 336 19.34 -1.94 14.18
C ASP A 336 18.21 -2.83 13.65
N LEU A 337 18.49 -4.04 13.23
CA LEU A 337 17.52 -4.92 12.57
C LEU A 337 16.17 -4.98 13.28
N VAL A 338 15.12 -4.74 12.50
CA VAL A 338 13.73 -4.79 12.90
C VAL A 338 13.00 -5.72 11.92
N ASN A 339 12.12 -6.57 12.42
CA ASN A 339 11.21 -7.38 11.59
C ASN A 339 9.79 -6.87 11.80
N HIS A 340 9.29 -6.10 10.82
CA HIS A 340 7.98 -5.45 10.93
C HIS A 340 6.83 -6.45 10.81
N SER A 341 5.94 -6.46 11.79
CA SER A 341 4.76 -7.34 11.78
C SER A 341 3.72 -6.94 10.73
N ALA A 342 3.65 -5.66 10.38
CA ALA A 342 2.69 -5.15 9.40
C ALA A 342 3.06 -5.55 7.98
N SER A 343 4.19 -5.08 7.50
CA SER A 343 4.68 -5.28 6.12
C SER A 343 5.50 -6.57 5.93
N THR A 344 5.83 -7.30 7.00
CA THR A 344 6.76 -8.44 6.99
C THR A 344 8.19 -8.08 6.57
N SER A 345 8.50 -6.79 6.39
CA SER A 345 9.83 -6.35 5.99
C SER A 345 10.84 -6.51 7.13
N ILE A 346 12.07 -6.79 6.75
CA ILE A 346 13.22 -6.77 7.64
C ILE A 346 14.10 -5.60 7.22
N ALA A 347 14.36 -4.70 8.15
CA ALA A 347 15.01 -3.43 7.87
C ALA A 347 16.02 -3.04 8.94
N PHE A 348 16.90 -2.09 8.63
CA PHE A 348 17.63 -1.27 9.59
C PHE A 348 17.60 0.19 9.16
N TYR A 349 17.87 1.11 10.09
CA TYR A 349 17.69 2.54 9.87
C TYR A 349 19.01 3.29 10.07
N LEU A 350 19.35 4.12 9.09
CA LEU A 350 20.43 5.11 9.18
C LEU A 350 19.83 6.47 9.49
N HIS A 351 20.48 7.27 10.33
CA HIS A 351 20.00 8.61 10.64
C HIS A 351 21.14 9.52 11.10
N ASP A 352 21.33 10.58 10.35
CA ASP A 352 21.99 11.78 10.83
C ASP A 352 21.05 12.97 10.54
N PRO A 353 20.61 13.73 11.56
CA PRO A 353 19.64 14.80 11.36
C PRO A 353 20.05 15.87 10.36
N GLN A 354 21.35 16.07 10.14
CA GLN A 354 21.83 17.04 9.14
C GLN A 354 21.43 16.65 7.71
N HIS A 355 21.24 15.33 7.45
CA HIS A 355 20.94 14.81 6.13
C HIS A 355 19.44 14.56 5.88
N GLY A 356 18.58 14.93 6.83
CA GLY A 356 17.12 14.79 6.69
C GLY A 356 16.52 13.67 7.53
N PRO A 357 15.50 12.96 7.00
CA PRO A 357 14.81 11.90 7.71
C PRO A 357 15.71 10.68 7.92
N ARG A 358 15.25 9.71 8.68
CA ARG A 358 15.88 8.38 8.68
C ARG A 358 15.78 7.75 7.31
N PHE A 359 16.77 6.95 6.95
CA PHE A 359 16.76 6.12 5.74
C PHE A 359 16.64 4.67 6.15
N GLU A 360 15.47 4.07 5.87
CA GLU A 360 15.20 2.67 6.07
C GLU A 360 15.68 1.86 4.88
N LEU A 361 16.50 0.84 5.09
CA LEU A 361 16.90 -0.12 4.06
C LEU A 361 16.25 -1.46 4.37
N CYS A 362 15.28 -1.89 3.56
CA CYS A 362 14.45 -3.05 3.84
C CYS A 362 14.48 -4.13 2.75
N ASP A 363 14.16 -5.35 3.14
CA ASP A 363 13.81 -6.46 2.25
C ASP A 363 12.51 -7.10 2.71
N ARG A 364 11.87 -7.87 1.82
CA ARG A 364 10.61 -8.60 2.07
C ARG A 364 9.41 -7.72 2.41
N HIS A 365 9.44 -6.47 1.98
CA HIS A 365 8.24 -5.64 2.08
C HIS A 365 7.11 -6.31 1.30
N ARG A 366 6.02 -6.67 1.99
CA ARG A 366 4.90 -7.39 1.40
C ARG A 366 4.35 -6.61 0.21
N VAL A 367 4.13 -7.32 -0.89
CA VAL A 367 3.41 -6.82 -2.06
C VAL A 367 2.12 -7.61 -2.17
N PHE A 368 0.99 -6.94 -2.26
CA PHE A 368 -0.31 -7.57 -2.46
C PHE A 368 -0.44 -8.12 -3.88
N THR A 369 -1.05 -9.28 -4.03
CA THR A 369 -1.51 -9.73 -5.34
C THR A 369 -2.65 -8.81 -5.83
N PRO A 370 -2.98 -8.79 -7.14
CA PRO A 370 -4.14 -8.03 -7.63
C PRO A 370 -5.46 -8.38 -6.89
N GLU A 371 -5.66 -9.64 -6.52
CA GLU A 371 -6.82 -10.09 -5.75
C GLU A 371 -6.77 -9.57 -4.30
N GLU A 372 -5.61 -9.65 -3.64
CA GLU A 372 -5.44 -9.12 -2.30
C GLU A 372 -5.61 -7.60 -2.27
N GLN A 373 -5.20 -6.89 -3.31
CA GLN A 373 -5.39 -5.43 -3.42
C GLN A 373 -6.87 -5.05 -3.29
N GLU A 374 -7.76 -5.85 -3.88
CA GLU A 374 -9.21 -5.61 -3.87
C GLU A 374 -9.90 -6.13 -2.58
N THR A 375 -9.39 -7.23 -2.02
CA THR A 375 -10.09 -7.97 -0.96
C THR A 375 -9.50 -7.76 0.44
N HIS A 376 -8.31 -7.15 0.53
CA HIS A 376 -7.62 -6.98 1.80
C HIS A 376 -8.41 -6.14 2.79
N ARG A 377 -8.55 -6.66 4.00
CA ARG A 377 -9.16 -5.96 5.13
C ARG A 377 -8.08 -5.53 6.12
N PRO A 378 -8.01 -4.23 6.46
CA PRO A 378 -7.03 -3.72 7.41
C PRO A 378 -7.14 -4.40 8.77
N ARG A 379 -6.02 -4.84 9.31
CA ARG A 379 -5.95 -5.32 10.70
C ARG A 379 -5.96 -4.14 11.66
N ARG A 380 -6.55 -4.33 12.81
CA ARG A 380 -6.50 -3.37 13.94
C ARG A 380 -5.59 -3.93 15.02
N MET A 381 -4.33 -3.61 14.94
CA MET A 381 -3.30 -4.09 15.85
C MET A 381 -3.27 -3.23 17.12
N PRO A 382 -3.14 -3.82 18.33
CA PRO A 382 -2.92 -3.04 19.55
C PRO A 382 -1.59 -2.29 19.47
N ALA A 383 -1.48 -1.16 20.20
CA ALA A 383 -0.25 -0.38 20.32
C ALA A 383 0.76 -1.10 21.26
N ASP A 384 1.27 -2.23 20.82
CA ASP A 384 2.25 -3.07 21.51
C ASP A 384 3.56 -3.04 20.70
N PRO A 385 4.74 -2.87 21.32
CA PRO A 385 6.02 -2.88 20.61
C PRO A 385 6.24 -4.09 19.70
N ARG A 386 5.67 -5.26 20.03
CA ARG A 386 5.72 -6.48 19.21
C ARG A 386 4.94 -6.35 17.88
N ASN A 387 4.01 -5.41 17.78
CA ASN A 387 3.33 -5.09 16.53
C ASN A 387 4.15 -4.16 15.62
N ILE A 388 5.28 -3.67 16.14
CA ILE A 388 6.27 -2.94 15.33
C ILE A 388 7.40 -3.88 14.94
N ASP A 389 7.88 -4.68 15.91
CA ASP A 389 9.01 -5.58 15.72
C ASP A 389 8.72 -6.96 16.36
N VAL A 390 8.53 -7.98 15.51
CA VAL A 390 8.23 -9.35 15.96
C VAL A 390 9.41 -10.03 16.65
N TRP A 391 10.62 -9.48 16.52
CA TRP A 391 11.80 -9.98 17.22
C TRP A 391 11.93 -9.41 18.62
N ARG A 392 11.13 -8.38 18.96
CA ARG A 392 11.11 -7.85 20.31
C ARG A 392 10.55 -8.87 21.29
N PRO A 393 11.25 -9.16 22.41
CA PRO A 393 10.70 -10.00 23.46
C PRO A 393 9.47 -9.32 24.09
N ALA A 394 8.59 -10.12 24.68
CA ALA A 394 7.51 -9.59 25.51
C ALA A 394 8.07 -8.74 26.64
N ALA A 395 7.33 -7.72 27.09
CA ALA A 395 7.79 -6.78 28.10
C ALA A 395 8.32 -7.48 29.38
N ASP A 396 7.73 -8.64 29.73
CA ASP A 396 8.11 -9.44 30.89
C ASP A 396 9.45 -10.19 30.70
N ASP A 397 9.96 -10.30 29.47
CA ASP A 397 11.20 -11.01 29.15
C ASP A 397 12.44 -10.08 29.15
N TRP A 398 12.24 -8.75 29.18
CA TRP A 398 13.33 -7.78 29.10
C TRP A 398 14.31 -7.81 30.30
N GLY A 399 13.94 -8.42 31.39
CA GLY A 399 14.78 -8.57 32.57
C GLY A 399 15.50 -9.91 32.69
N ARG A 400 15.40 -10.80 31.70
CA ARG A 400 15.92 -12.17 31.75
C ARG A 400 17.12 -12.46 30.84
N PHE A 401 17.61 -11.44 30.13
CA PHE A 401 18.79 -11.52 29.28
C PHE A 401 19.93 -10.66 29.79
#